data_b23c59a260a7fdb302272c73616ccab9
#
_entry.id   b23c59a260a7fdb302272c73616ccab9
#
_cell.length_a   1.000
_cell.length_b   1.000
_cell.length_c   1.000
_cell.angle_alpha   90.00
_cell.angle_beta   90.00
_cell.angle_gamma   90.00
#
_symmetry.space_group_name_H-M   'P 1'
#
loop_
_entity.id
_entity.type
_entity.pdbx_description
1 polymer ?
#
loop_
_entity_poly.entity_id
_entity_poly.type
_entity_poly.pdbx_seq_one_letter_code
_entity_poly.pdbx_strand_id
1 'polypeptide(L)'
;MVTIIAGPCQHESLEQSMEIAKHCKDVCDKYDIEYIFKASFDKANRTSLNGERGLGLVPTAHSFVDIKQEITGLKILTDVHSVEQIRTIRDQFNYCIDVLQIPAFLCRQTDIIREACRTDKIVNIKKGQFLAPWDVAGILSKTKDAKEVWITERGTSFGYNNLVVDFNGLQYMLDNYSVPIVFDATHSCQKPGGSGESSGGNRAWVPGLTRAASAMGVSNFFLEVHPDPDNALSDGPNMLKLEDFDRVVEKIVECNYDRR
;
A
#
# COMPACT_ATOMS: atom_id res chain seq x y z
N MET A 1 7.20 2.94 16.91
CA MET A 1 7.83 1.93 16.02
C MET A 1 7.46 2.32 14.60
N VAL A 2 8.40 2.27 13.68
CA VAL A 2 8.15 2.54 12.25
C VAL A 2 7.68 1.24 11.59
N THR A 3 6.69 1.32 10.69
CA THR A 3 6.21 0.20 9.89
C THR A 3 6.35 0.56 8.40
N ILE A 4 6.93 -0.32 7.61
CA ILE A 4 7.02 -0.16 6.16
C ILE A 4 6.29 -1.30 5.46
N ILE A 5 5.32 -0.92 4.64
CA ILE A 5 4.63 -1.80 3.70
C ILE A 5 5.33 -1.59 2.35
N ALA A 6 6.02 -2.61 1.84
CA ALA A 6 6.70 -2.48 0.56
C ALA A 6 6.66 -3.77 -0.27
N GLY A 7 6.71 -3.62 -1.59
CA GLY A 7 6.71 -4.72 -2.55
C GLY A 7 6.32 -4.24 -3.94
N PRO A 8 6.18 -5.14 -4.91
CA PRO A 8 5.80 -4.77 -6.27
C PRO A 8 4.35 -4.25 -6.32
N CYS A 9 4.05 -3.45 -7.32
CA CYS A 9 2.67 -3.04 -7.57
C CYS A 9 1.76 -4.26 -7.75
N GLN A 10 2.19 -5.23 -8.56
CA GLN A 10 1.50 -6.45 -8.92
C GLN A 10 2.43 -7.65 -8.72
N HIS A 11 1.88 -8.79 -8.30
CA HIS A 11 2.63 -10.05 -8.29
C HIS A 11 2.84 -10.53 -9.73
N GLU A 12 4.08 -10.57 -10.18
CA GLU A 12 4.45 -10.96 -11.54
C GLU A 12 5.00 -12.39 -11.59
N SER A 13 5.85 -12.75 -10.61
CA SER A 13 6.37 -14.10 -10.43
C SER A 13 6.79 -14.34 -8.98
N LEU A 14 6.90 -15.61 -8.59
CA LEU A 14 7.43 -15.99 -7.27
C LEU A 14 8.87 -15.52 -7.10
N GLU A 15 9.71 -15.74 -8.11
CA GLU A 15 11.14 -15.39 -8.07
C GLU A 15 11.35 -13.89 -7.81
N GLN A 16 10.71 -13.03 -8.60
CA GLN A 16 10.81 -11.59 -8.44
C GLN A 16 10.25 -11.11 -7.09
N SER A 17 9.08 -11.64 -6.68
CA SER A 17 8.47 -11.27 -5.40
C SER A 17 9.34 -11.72 -4.21
N MET A 18 10.00 -12.86 -4.31
CA MET A 18 10.94 -13.37 -3.31
C MET A 18 12.19 -12.49 -3.20
N GLU A 19 12.77 -12.10 -4.34
CA GLU A 19 13.91 -11.16 -4.41
C GLU A 19 13.56 -9.84 -3.69
N ILE A 20 12.43 -9.25 -4.06
CA ILE A 20 11.97 -7.99 -3.46
C ILE A 20 11.71 -8.16 -1.95
N ALA A 21 11.02 -9.23 -1.55
CA ALA A 21 10.68 -9.48 -0.16
C ALA A 21 11.93 -9.64 0.72
N LYS A 22 12.94 -10.41 0.26
CA LYS A 22 14.20 -10.59 0.96
C LYS A 22 14.96 -9.28 1.09
N HIS A 23 15.17 -8.55 -0.01
CA HIS A 23 15.88 -7.28 0.01
C HIS A 23 15.21 -6.27 0.96
N CYS A 24 13.90 -6.09 0.86
CA CYS A 24 13.19 -5.15 1.74
C CYS A 24 13.22 -5.59 3.21
N LYS A 25 13.16 -6.90 3.48
CA LYS A 25 13.28 -7.44 4.83
C LYS A 25 14.65 -7.14 5.43
N ASP A 26 15.71 -7.43 4.69
CA ASP A 26 17.10 -7.19 5.13
C ASP A 26 17.34 -5.71 5.46
N VAL A 27 16.84 -4.81 4.60
CA VAL A 27 16.93 -3.36 4.84
C VAL A 27 16.14 -2.96 6.09
N CYS A 28 14.91 -3.44 6.25
CA CYS A 28 14.10 -3.09 7.42
C CYS A 28 14.68 -3.65 8.72
N ASP A 29 15.26 -4.85 8.71
CA ASP A 29 15.92 -5.44 9.86
C ASP A 29 17.16 -4.65 10.31
N LYS A 30 17.93 -4.13 9.36
CA LYS A 30 19.08 -3.25 9.63
C LYS A 30 18.70 -2.05 10.51
N TYR A 31 17.47 -1.55 10.39
CA TYR A 31 16.98 -0.37 11.09
C TYR A 31 15.97 -0.69 12.21
N ASP A 32 15.75 -1.96 12.56
CA ASP A 32 14.74 -2.41 13.55
C ASP A 32 13.32 -1.89 13.23
N ILE A 33 12.92 -2.06 11.96
CA ILE A 33 11.63 -1.60 11.41
C ILE A 33 10.73 -2.81 11.14
N GLU A 34 9.45 -2.68 11.47
CA GLU A 34 8.45 -3.67 11.06
C GLU A 34 8.25 -3.61 9.53
N TYR A 35 8.44 -4.74 8.87
CA TYR A 35 8.24 -4.90 7.43
C TYR A 35 7.02 -5.75 7.11
N ILE A 36 6.23 -5.28 6.15
CA ILE A 36 5.08 -6.00 5.58
C ILE A 36 5.26 -6.06 4.07
N PHE A 37 5.37 -7.27 3.53
CA PHE A 37 5.44 -7.48 2.08
C PHE A 37 4.08 -7.19 1.45
N LYS A 38 4.07 -6.47 0.34
CA LYS A 38 2.84 -6.15 -0.41
C LYS A 38 2.95 -6.58 -1.87
N ALA A 39 1.94 -7.31 -2.33
CA ALA A 39 1.72 -7.49 -3.78
C ALA A 39 0.23 -7.63 -4.07
N SER A 40 -0.23 -7.13 -5.23
CA SER A 40 -1.61 -7.33 -5.70
C SER A 40 -1.70 -8.59 -6.54
N PHE A 41 -2.74 -9.39 -6.35
CA PHE A 41 -3.03 -10.54 -7.20
C PHE A 41 -3.85 -10.17 -8.44
N ASP A 42 -4.52 -9.03 -8.41
CA ASP A 42 -5.34 -8.50 -9.50
C ASP A 42 -5.31 -6.97 -9.48
N LYS A 43 -5.39 -6.37 -10.63
CA LYS A 43 -5.57 -4.93 -10.87
C LYS A 43 -6.94 -4.68 -11.51
N ALA A 44 -8.00 -4.76 -10.69
CA ALA A 44 -9.38 -4.71 -11.16
C ALA A 44 -9.82 -3.35 -11.74
N ASN A 45 -9.08 -2.28 -11.46
CA ASN A 45 -9.42 -0.89 -11.81
C ASN A 45 -8.48 -0.26 -12.86
N ARG A 46 -7.98 -1.06 -13.81
CA ARG A 46 -7.15 -0.57 -14.91
C ARG A 46 -7.84 0.51 -15.75
N THR A 47 -7.06 1.47 -16.24
CA THR A 47 -7.55 2.50 -17.18
C THR A 47 -7.92 1.89 -18.53
N SER A 48 -7.12 0.95 -19.02
CA SER A 48 -7.35 0.25 -20.30
C SER A 48 -7.90 -1.15 -20.09
N LEU A 49 -8.80 -1.59 -20.98
CA LEU A 49 -9.27 -2.98 -21.02
C LEU A 49 -8.13 -3.99 -21.27
N ASN A 50 -7.11 -3.56 -22.00
CA ASN A 50 -5.94 -4.38 -22.36
C ASN A 50 -4.83 -4.36 -21.28
N GLY A 51 -5.04 -3.65 -20.16
CA GLY A 51 -4.06 -3.60 -19.06
C GLY A 51 -3.92 -4.95 -18.36
N GLU A 52 -2.69 -5.32 -18.04
CA GLU A 52 -2.40 -6.56 -17.31
C GLU A 52 -3.12 -6.60 -15.95
N ARG A 53 -3.90 -7.66 -15.73
CA ARG A 53 -4.72 -7.85 -14.54
C ARG A 53 -3.97 -8.53 -13.39
N GLY A 54 -2.98 -9.35 -13.68
CA GLY A 54 -2.26 -10.18 -12.71
C GLY A 54 -2.60 -11.67 -12.81
N LEU A 55 -1.96 -12.47 -11.96
CA LEU A 55 -2.07 -13.94 -11.98
C LEU A 55 -3.37 -14.46 -11.34
N GLY A 56 -4.11 -13.59 -10.64
CA GLY A 56 -5.30 -13.99 -9.88
C GLY A 56 -4.98 -14.46 -8.46
N LEU A 57 -6.05 -14.59 -7.64
CA LEU A 57 -5.92 -14.84 -6.21
C LEU A 57 -5.21 -16.17 -5.88
N VAL A 58 -5.64 -17.26 -6.49
CA VAL A 58 -5.16 -18.60 -6.09
C VAL A 58 -3.67 -18.81 -6.38
N PRO A 59 -3.15 -18.55 -7.61
CA PRO A 59 -1.73 -18.67 -7.87
C PRO A 59 -0.87 -17.74 -7.00
N THR A 60 -1.32 -16.50 -6.81
CA THR A 60 -0.60 -15.52 -5.99
C THR A 60 -0.58 -15.94 -4.51
N ALA A 61 -1.67 -16.48 -3.98
CA ALA A 61 -1.71 -16.97 -2.60
C ALA A 61 -0.75 -18.14 -2.37
N HIS A 62 -0.58 -19.04 -3.32
CA HIS A 62 0.46 -20.07 -3.24
C HIS A 62 1.87 -19.46 -3.19
N SER A 63 2.16 -18.48 -4.04
CA SER A 63 3.43 -17.76 -3.94
C SER A 63 3.64 -17.08 -2.59
N PHE A 64 2.58 -16.54 -1.98
CA PHE A 64 2.65 -15.95 -0.63
C PHE A 64 2.97 -17.00 0.44
N VAL A 65 2.48 -18.23 0.29
CA VAL A 65 2.86 -19.35 1.18
C VAL A 65 4.36 -19.60 1.09
N ASP A 66 4.88 -19.73 -0.13
CA ASP A 66 6.31 -19.99 -0.35
C ASP A 66 7.19 -18.86 0.21
N ILE A 67 6.78 -17.61 0.02
CA ILE A 67 7.47 -16.43 0.57
C ILE A 67 7.47 -16.46 2.12
N LYS A 68 6.35 -16.79 2.76
CA LYS A 68 6.28 -16.89 4.23
C LYS A 68 7.07 -18.07 4.80
N GLN A 69 7.17 -19.16 4.06
CA GLN A 69 8.00 -20.30 4.45
C GLN A 69 9.50 -19.96 4.42
N GLU A 70 9.92 -19.21 3.41
CA GLU A 70 11.30 -18.77 3.26
C GLU A 70 11.67 -17.64 4.23
N ILE A 71 10.75 -16.70 4.48
CA ILE A 71 10.98 -15.53 5.34
C ILE A 71 10.08 -15.63 6.57
N THR A 72 10.59 -16.30 7.60
CA THR A 72 9.83 -16.55 8.82
C THR A 72 9.37 -15.27 9.50
N GLY A 73 8.09 -15.20 9.89
CA GLY A 73 7.50 -14.05 10.58
C GLY A 73 7.09 -12.89 9.67
N LEU A 74 7.30 -13.00 8.35
CA LEU A 74 6.88 -11.97 7.41
C LEU A 74 5.35 -11.86 7.37
N LYS A 75 4.85 -10.64 7.52
CA LYS A 75 3.45 -10.30 7.25
C LYS A 75 3.26 -9.98 5.78
N ILE A 76 2.10 -10.33 5.23
CA ILE A 76 1.75 -10.08 3.82
C ILE A 76 0.45 -9.28 3.73
N LEU A 77 0.49 -8.24 2.90
CA LEU A 77 -0.64 -7.42 2.51
C LEU A 77 -1.00 -7.65 1.04
N THR A 78 -2.29 -7.82 0.76
CA THR A 78 -2.82 -7.78 -0.60
C THR A 78 -4.13 -6.99 -0.67
N ASP A 79 -4.46 -6.44 -1.82
CA ASP A 79 -5.72 -5.73 -2.03
C ASP A 79 -6.83 -6.66 -2.50
N VAL A 80 -8.06 -6.32 -2.12
CA VAL A 80 -9.30 -7.06 -2.44
C VAL A 80 -10.31 -6.14 -3.11
N HIS A 81 -11.09 -6.67 -4.05
CA HIS A 81 -11.99 -5.89 -4.89
C HIS A 81 -13.46 -6.34 -4.77
N SER A 82 -13.73 -7.45 -4.10
CA SER A 82 -15.08 -7.97 -3.90
C SER A 82 -15.23 -8.72 -2.57
N VAL A 83 -16.46 -8.83 -2.11
CA VAL A 83 -16.82 -9.63 -0.93
C VAL A 83 -16.43 -11.11 -1.10
N GLU A 84 -16.56 -11.63 -2.33
CA GLU A 84 -16.20 -13.01 -2.65
C GLU A 84 -14.71 -13.28 -2.47
N GLN A 85 -13.84 -12.37 -2.94
CA GLN A 85 -12.40 -12.50 -2.74
C GLN A 85 -12.03 -12.52 -1.25
N ILE A 86 -12.67 -11.67 -0.42
CA ILE A 86 -12.45 -11.65 1.02
C ILE A 86 -12.84 -12.99 1.65
N ARG A 87 -14.00 -13.55 1.28
CA ARG A 87 -14.46 -14.86 1.75
C ARG A 87 -13.52 -15.98 1.33
N THR A 88 -13.07 -15.97 0.09
CA THR A 88 -12.09 -16.95 -0.40
C THR A 88 -10.78 -16.88 0.40
N ILE A 89 -10.28 -15.67 0.68
CA ILE A 89 -9.08 -15.49 1.51
C ILE A 89 -9.33 -16.02 2.92
N ARG A 90 -10.44 -15.64 3.56
CA ARG A 90 -10.79 -16.11 4.90
C ARG A 90 -10.87 -17.64 4.98
N ASP A 91 -11.52 -18.27 4.00
CA ASP A 91 -11.85 -19.68 4.07
C ASP A 91 -10.72 -20.60 3.58
N GLN A 92 -9.84 -20.13 2.68
CA GLN A 92 -8.82 -20.95 2.03
C GLN A 92 -7.38 -20.46 2.25
N PHE A 93 -7.16 -19.15 2.43
CA PHE A 93 -5.83 -18.54 2.44
C PHE A 93 -5.58 -17.67 3.70
N ASN A 94 -6.35 -17.91 4.75
CA ASN A 94 -6.27 -17.13 5.98
C ASN A 94 -4.86 -17.10 6.60
N TYR A 95 -4.09 -18.16 6.43
CA TYR A 95 -2.78 -18.36 7.03
C TYR A 95 -1.64 -17.61 6.30
N CYS A 96 -1.82 -17.21 5.05
CA CYS A 96 -0.76 -16.57 4.28
C CYS A 96 -0.94 -15.07 4.04
N ILE A 97 -2.11 -14.50 4.36
CA ILE A 97 -2.39 -13.08 4.21
C ILE A 97 -2.74 -12.50 5.60
N ASP A 98 -2.08 -11.41 5.98
CA ASP A 98 -2.21 -10.78 7.30
C ASP A 98 -2.98 -9.46 7.26
N VAL A 99 -2.89 -8.75 6.14
CA VAL A 99 -3.52 -7.44 5.94
C VAL A 99 -4.33 -7.42 4.65
N LEU A 100 -5.61 -7.06 4.75
CA LEU A 100 -6.49 -6.83 3.60
C LEU A 100 -6.50 -5.34 3.26
N GLN A 101 -6.15 -4.99 2.03
CA GLN A 101 -6.22 -3.61 1.56
C GLN A 101 -7.48 -3.37 0.75
N ILE A 102 -8.22 -2.31 1.11
CA ILE A 102 -9.32 -1.79 0.30
C ILE A 102 -8.78 -0.70 -0.62
N PRO A 103 -8.87 -0.85 -1.95
CA PRO A 103 -8.43 0.15 -2.92
C PRO A 103 -9.15 1.50 -2.76
N ALA A 104 -8.49 2.57 -3.17
CA ALA A 104 -8.98 3.94 -3.00
C ALA A 104 -10.37 4.17 -3.63
N PHE A 105 -10.64 3.62 -4.81
CA PHE A 105 -11.95 3.75 -5.46
C PHE A 105 -13.08 3.03 -4.72
N LEU A 106 -12.75 2.05 -3.89
CA LEU A 106 -13.70 1.24 -3.10
C LEU A 106 -13.79 1.68 -1.64
N CYS A 107 -13.11 2.76 -1.25
CA CYS A 107 -13.01 3.20 0.15
C CYS A 107 -14.36 3.53 0.81
N ARG A 108 -15.42 3.75 0.04
CA ARG A 108 -16.78 3.99 0.53
C ARG A 108 -17.71 2.79 0.39
N GLN A 109 -17.25 1.68 -0.23
CA GLN A 109 -18.07 0.50 -0.50
C GLN A 109 -18.35 -0.27 0.79
N THR A 110 -19.56 -0.12 1.31
CA THR A 110 -19.94 -0.60 2.65
C THR A 110 -19.78 -2.11 2.80
N ASP A 111 -20.22 -2.89 1.81
CA ASP A 111 -20.22 -4.36 1.90
C ASP A 111 -18.80 -4.93 1.93
N ILE A 112 -17.89 -4.39 1.12
CA ILE A 112 -16.48 -4.81 1.08
C ILE A 112 -15.80 -4.48 2.42
N ILE A 113 -15.96 -3.24 2.91
CA ILE A 113 -15.38 -2.81 4.19
C ILE A 113 -15.88 -3.70 5.33
N ARG A 114 -17.19 -3.89 5.44
CA ARG A 114 -17.76 -4.70 6.53
C ARG A 114 -17.36 -6.16 6.46
N GLU A 115 -17.29 -6.75 5.26
CA GLU A 115 -16.83 -8.13 5.13
C GLU A 115 -15.35 -8.27 5.51
N ALA A 116 -14.48 -7.31 5.08
CA ALA A 116 -13.08 -7.30 5.50
C ALA A 116 -12.93 -7.18 7.02
N CYS A 117 -13.73 -6.33 7.66
CA CYS A 117 -13.71 -6.13 9.12
C CYS A 117 -14.21 -7.35 9.92
N ARG A 118 -14.92 -8.29 9.30
CA ARG A 118 -15.36 -9.56 9.93
C ARG A 118 -14.29 -10.65 9.89
N THR A 119 -13.19 -10.38 9.23
CA THR A 119 -12.01 -11.25 9.28
C THR A 119 -11.17 -10.90 10.52
N ASP A 120 -10.24 -11.78 10.88
CA ASP A 120 -9.24 -11.53 11.94
C ASP A 120 -8.02 -10.75 11.43
N LYS A 121 -8.12 -10.16 10.24
CA LYS A 121 -7.04 -9.43 9.56
C LYS A 121 -7.02 -7.95 9.95
N ILE A 122 -5.86 -7.33 9.75
CA ILE A 122 -5.76 -5.88 9.70
C ILE A 122 -6.42 -5.40 8.41
N VAL A 123 -7.20 -4.33 8.47
CA VAL A 123 -7.86 -3.74 7.29
C VAL A 123 -7.24 -2.39 6.98
N ASN A 124 -6.46 -2.33 5.91
CA ASN A 124 -5.88 -1.08 5.41
C ASN A 124 -6.77 -0.46 4.34
N ILE A 125 -7.30 0.73 4.57
CA ILE A 125 -8.20 1.41 3.63
C ILE A 125 -7.48 2.57 2.98
N LYS A 126 -7.25 2.48 1.67
CA LYS A 126 -6.71 3.61 0.90
C LYS A 126 -7.76 4.72 0.82
N LYS A 127 -7.42 5.91 1.31
CA LYS A 127 -8.29 7.09 1.19
C LYS A 127 -8.48 7.43 -0.29
N GLY A 128 -9.73 7.56 -0.73
CA GLY A 128 -10.03 7.98 -2.11
C GLY A 128 -9.48 9.36 -2.40
N GLN A 129 -8.97 9.56 -3.62
CA GLN A 129 -8.43 10.85 -4.07
C GLN A 129 -9.46 11.99 -4.05
N PHE A 130 -10.74 11.62 -4.08
CA PHE A 130 -11.91 12.52 -4.07
C PHE A 130 -12.42 12.83 -2.66
N LEU A 131 -11.87 12.16 -1.63
CA LEU A 131 -12.42 12.20 -0.27
C LEU A 131 -11.72 13.27 0.56
N ALA A 132 -12.51 14.12 1.23
CA ALA A 132 -11.98 15.06 2.21
C ALA A 132 -11.43 14.32 3.44
N PRO A 133 -10.39 14.86 4.14
CA PRO A 133 -9.82 14.18 5.32
C PRO A 133 -10.84 13.96 6.45
N TRP A 134 -11.80 14.85 6.66
CA TRP A 134 -12.87 14.69 7.67
C TRP A 134 -13.93 13.67 7.27
N ASP A 135 -14.11 13.36 5.99
CA ASP A 135 -15.04 12.33 5.53
C ASP A 135 -14.53 10.89 5.82
N VAL A 136 -13.28 10.74 6.22
CA VAL A 136 -12.72 9.47 6.72
C VAL A 136 -13.50 8.96 7.93
N ALA A 137 -14.09 9.83 8.74
CA ALA A 137 -14.99 9.46 9.83
C ALA A 137 -16.15 8.57 9.35
N GLY A 138 -16.70 8.85 8.15
CA GLY A 138 -17.75 8.04 7.53
C GLY A 138 -17.27 6.63 7.14
N ILE A 139 -16.00 6.47 6.75
CA ILE A 139 -15.38 5.16 6.52
C ILE A 139 -15.22 4.42 7.85
N LEU A 140 -14.62 5.07 8.84
CA LEU A 140 -14.36 4.48 10.17
C LEU A 140 -15.65 4.06 10.88
N SER A 141 -16.77 4.73 10.63
CA SER A 141 -18.07 4.32 11.18
C SER A 141 -18.51 2.91 10.75
N LYS A 142 -17.96 2.38 9.65
CA LYS A 142 -18.26 1.06 9.09
C LYS A 142 -17.33 -0.04 9.59
N THR A 143 -16.27 0.32 10.35
CA THR A 143 -15.19 -0.61 10.72
C THR A 143 -15.26 -1.10 12.17
N LYS A 144 -16.40 -0.97 12.83
CA LYS A 144 -16.57 -1.29 14.27
C LYS A 144 -16.23 -2.73 14.65
N ASP A 145 -16.37 -3.66 13.71
CA ASP A 145 -16.13 -5.09 13.94
C ASP A 145 -14.67 -5.49 13.60
N ALA A 146 -13.85 -4.55 13.16
CA ALA A 146 -12.48 -4.85 12.75
C ALA A 146 -11.57 -5.07 13.96
N LYS A 147 -10.63 -6.00 13.85
CA LYS A 147 -9.55 -6.20 14.79
C LYS A 147 -8.63 -4.97 14.86
N GLU A 148 -8.27 -4.45 13.71
CA GLU A 148 -7.42 -3.28 13.54
C GLU A 148 -7.69 -2.64 12.17
N VAL A 149 -7.69 -1.31 12.11
CA VAL A 149 -7.92 -0.56 10.86
C VAL A 149 -6.82 0.48 10.68
N TRP A 150 -6.30 0.58 9.47
CA TRP A 150 -5.39 1.63 9.05
C TRP A 150 -6.02 2.46 7.94
N ILE A 151 -5.70 3.75 7.88
CA ILE A 151 -6.09 4.65 6.80
C ILE A 151 -4.83 5.07 6.05
N THR A 152 -4.82 4.87 4.74
CA THR A 152 -3.69 5.25 3.89
C THR A 152 -4.00 6.50 3.07
N GLU A 153 -3.26 7.59 3.32
CA GLU A 153 -3.21 8.77 2.45
C GLU A 153 -2.36 8.45 1.20
N ARG A 154 -2.86 8.84 0.03
CA ARG A 154 -2.22 8.53 -1.27
C ARG A 154 -2.33 9.65 -2.30
N GLY A 155 -2.54 10.87 -1.87
CA GLY A 155 -2.77 12.03 -2.72
C GLY A 155 -4.24 12.29 -3.00
N THR A 156 -4.54 13.55 -3.23
CA THR A 156 -5.87 14.09 -3.50
C THR A 156 -5.91 14.66 -4.92
N SER A 157 -7.02 14.45 -5.64
CA SER A 157 -7.21 14.98 -6.99
C SER A 157 -7.17 16.52 -6.97
N PHE A 158 -6.35 17.10 -7.83
CA PHE A 158 -6.22 18.53 -8.02
C PHE A 158 -6.29 18.84 -9.53
N GLY A 159 -7.50 19.10 -10.00
CA GLY A 159 -7.78 19.16 -11.43
C GLY A 159 -7.82 17.76 -12.07
N TYR A 160 -7.56 17.71 -13.40
CA TYR A 160 -7.55 16.48 -14.17
C TYR A 160 -6.15 15.85 -14.16
N ASN A 161 -6.09 14.51 -14.08
CA ASN A 161 -4.87 13.73 -14.22
C ASN A 161 -3.69 14.18 -13.31
N ASN A 162 -4.00 14.80 -12.17
CA ASN A 162 -2.99 15.28 -11.24
C ASN A 162 -3.41 15.02 -9.80
N LEU A 163 -2.42 14.67 -8.97
CA LEU A 163 -2.57 14.49 -7.53
C LEU A 163 -1.63 15.45 -6.81
N VAL A 164 -2.08 15.91 -5.64
CA VAL A 164 -1.25 16.64 -4.67
C VAL A 164 -1.37 15.97 -3.31
N VAL A 165 -0.33 16.04 -2.52
CA VAL A 165 -0.41 15.69 -1.10
C VAL A 165 -0.92 16.91 -0.35
N ASP A 166 -2.11 16.77 0.22
CA ASP A 166 -2.67 17.76 1.16
C ASP A 166 -2.10 17.47 2.55
N PHE A 167 -0.99 18.13 2.89
CA PHE A 167 -0.37 17.98 4.21
C PHE A 167 -1.22 18.55 5.35
N ASN A 168 -2.09 19.54 5.11
CA ASN A 168 -3.06 20.00 6.10
C ASN A 168 -4.08 18.91 6.39
N GLY A 169 -4.55 18.22 5.35
CA GLY A 169 -5.44 17.07 5.48
C GLY A 169 -4.78 15.88 6.18
N LEU A 170 -3.50 15.63 5.91
CA LEU A 170 -2.72 14.62 6.61
C LEU A 170 -2.60 14.95 8.10
N GLN A 171 -2.28 16.21 8.46
CA GLN A 171 -2.25 16.67 9.84
C GLN A 171 -3.60 16.51 10.51
N TYR A 172 -4.69 16.91 9.83
CA TYR A 172 -6.05 16.72 10.34
C TYR A 172 -6.32 15.24 10.72
N MET A 173 -5.93 14.30 9.85
CA MET A 173 -6.13 12.87 10.12
C MET A 173 -5.29 12.37 11.29
N LEU A 174 -4.04 12.82 11.43
CA LEU A 174 -3.17 12.49 12.55
C LEU A 174 -3.72 13.00 13.89
N ASP A 175 -4.32 14.18 13.90
CA ASP A 175 -4.84 14.81 15.12
C ASP A 175 -6.22 14.27 15.55
N ASN A 176 -7.04 13.82 14.59
CA ASN A 176 -8.46 13.54 14.86
C ASN A 176 -8.83 12.05 14.82
N TYR A 177 -7.96 11.17 14.32
CA TYR A 177 -8.25 9.74 14.26
C TYR A 177 -7.25 8.94 15.10
N SER A 178 -7.78 8.01 15.91
CA SER A 178 -6.98 7.13 16.77
C SER A 178 -6.42 5.91 16.02
N VAL A 179 -6.74 5.73 14.73
CA VAL A 179 -6.23 4.64 13.92
C VAL A 179 -4.88 5.01 13.29
N PRO A 180 -3.98 4.05 13.05
CA PRO A 180 -2.75 4.32 12.33
C PRO A 180 -3.00 4.96 10.97
N ILE A 181 -2.29 6.05 10.69
CA ILE A 181 -2.26 6.69 9.38
C ILE A 181 -1.01 6.22 8.63
N VAL A 182 -1.22 5.66 7.46
CA VAL A 182 -0.16 5.22 6.54
C VAL A 182 -0.01 6.26 5.44
N PHE A 183 1.21 6.62 5.10
CA PHE A 183 1.49 7.50 3.97
C PHE A 183 2.01 6.70 2.77
N ASP A 184 1.24 6.68 1.69
CA ASP A 184 1.64 6.08 0.41
C ASP A 184 2.39 7.11 -0.43
N ALA A 185 3.71 7.09 -0.35
CA ALA A 185 4.55 8.02 -1.06
C ALA A 185 4.60 7.74 -2.58
N THR A 186 4.42 6.48 -2.98
CA THR A 186 4.50 6.05 -4.38
C THR A 186 3.30 6.55 -5.18
N HIS A 187 2.09 6.24 -4.72
CA HIS A 187 0.87 6.66 -5.41
C HIS A 187 0.59 8.17 -5.26
N SER A 188 1.17 8.83 -4.27
CA SER A 188 1.11 10.30 -4.15
C SER A 188 1.83 11.02 -5.30
N CYS A 189 2.75 10.36 -6.00
CA CYS A 189 3.47 10.87 -7.15
C CYS A 189 2.82 10.53 -8.50
N GLN A 190 1.68 9.82 -8.47
CA GLN A 190 0.99 9.33 -9.66
C GLN A 190 0.30 10.46 -10.43
N LYS A 191 0.28 10.33 -11.74
CA LYS A 191 -0.58 11.12 -12.65
C LYS A 191 -1.61 10.16 -13.27
N PRO A 192 -2.78 9.98 -12.65
CA PRO A 192 -3.78 9.03 -13.12
C PRO A 192 -4.19 9.29 -14.56
N GLY A 193 -4.08 8.28 -15.46
CA GLY A 193 -4.38 8.44 -16.87
C GLY A 193 -3.46 9.41 -17.62
N GLY A 194 -2.37 9.88 -17.01
CA GLY A 194 -1.50 10.91 -17.58
C GLY A 194 -0.68 10.45 -18.81
N SER A 195 -0.64 9.14 -19.09
CA SER A 195 -0.02 8.56 -20.28
C SER A 195 -1.05 7.93 -21.23
N GLY A 196 -2.31 8.39 -21.18
CA GLY A 196 -3.40 7.89 -22.00
C GLY A 196 -3.97 6.57 -21.48
N GLU A 197 -3.46 5.43 -21.91
CA GLU A 197 -3.92 4.10 -21.48
C GLU A 197 -3.35 3.65 -20.12
N SER A 198 -2.37 4.37 -19.58
CA SER A 198 -1.72 4.06 -18.31
C SER A 198 -1.54 5.31 -17.43
N SER A 199 -1.22 5.10 -16.18
CA SER A 199 -0.85 6.18 -15.26
C SER A 199 0.60 6.62 -15.49
N GLY A 200 0.81 7.93 -15.57
CA GLY A 200 2.13 8.55 -15.46
C GLY A 200 2.50 8.81 -14.00
N GLY A 201 3.66 9.43 -13.77
CA GLY A 201 4.12 9.83 -12.45
C GLY A 201 5.57 10.26 -12.42
N ASN A 202 6.11 10.46 -11.20
CA ASN A 202 7.50 10.83 -11.03
C ASN A 202 8.08 10.25 -9.74
N ARG A 203 8.76 9.10 -9.84
CA ARG A 203 9.41 8.42 -8.70
C ARG A 203 10.45 9.28 -7.97
N ALA A 204 11.04 10.27 -8.65
CA ALA A 204 12.04 11.15 -8.03
C ALA A 204 11.47 11.99 -6.87
N TRP A 205 10.14 12.14 -6.78
CA TRP A 205 9.50 12.88 -5.70
C TRP A 205 9.27 12.03 -4.44
N VAL A 206 9.28 10.71 -4.56
CA VAL A 206 9.01 9.78 -3.45
C VAL A 206 9.88 10.08 -2.22
N PRO A 207 11.23 10.23 -2.32
CA PRO A 207 12.05 10.51 -1.14
C PRO A 207 11.71 11.84 -0.45
N GLY A 208 11.37 12.88 -1.24
CA GLY A 208 10.99 14.19 -0.71
C GLY A 208 9.67 14.15 0.05
N LEU A 209 8.64 13.52 -0.53
CA LEU A 209 7.33 13.37 0.10
C LEU A 209 7.39 12.49 1.34
N THR A 210 8.18 11.41 1.30
CA THR A 210 8.40 10.52 2.45
C THR A 210 9.00 11.29 3.63
N ARG A 211 10.06 12.10 3.39
CA ARG A 211 10.65 12.95 4.42
C ARG A 211 9.68 13.96 5.00
N ALA A 212 8.87 14.61 4.16
CA ALA A 212 7.88 15.58 4.61
C ALA A 212 6.83 14.91 5.51
N ALA A 213 6.30 13.75 5.12
CA ALA A 213 5.36 12.98 5.93
C ALA A 213 6.00 12.49 7.24
N SER A 214 7.25 12.01 7.21
CA SER A 214 8.01 11.65 8.43
C SER A 214 8.14 12.85 9.35
N ALA A 215 8.50 14.03 8.83
CA ALA A 215 8.62 15.26 9.60
C ALA A 215 7.31 15.69 10.26
N MET A 216 6.15 15.34 9.75
CA MET A 216 4.85 15.59 10.35
C MET A 216 4.42 14.55 11.42
N GLY A 217 5.10 13.41 11.54
CA GLY A 217 4.76 12.40 12.54
C GLY A 217 4.22 11.10 12.00
N VAL A 218 4.18 10.95 10.70
CA VAL A 218 3.86 9.65 10.12
C VAL A 218 4.96 8.66 10.47
N SER A 219 4.56 7.50 10.95
CA SER A 219 5.44 6.37 11.26
C SER A 219 5.16 5.14 10.40
N ASN A 220 4.09 5.16 9.59
CA ASN A 220 3.72 4.04 8.76
C ASN A 220 3.78 4.47 7.29
N PHE A 221 4.53 3.74 6.46
CA PHE A 221 4.76 4.09 5.06
C PHE A 221 4.39 2.95 4.13
N PHE A 222 3.90 3.32 2.95
CA PHE A 222 3.63 2.40 1.85
C PHE A 222 4.49 2.80 0.66
N LEU A 223 5.30 1.85 0.16
CA LEU A 223 6.25 2.07 -0.93
C LEU A 223 6.15 0.93 -1.95
N GLU A 224 5.89 1.23 -3.21
CA GLU A 224 6.04 0.23 -4.26
C GLU A 224 7.47 0.24 -4.79
N VAL A 225 8.05 -0.94 -4.91
CA VAL A 225 9.44 -1.14 -5.32
C VAL A 225 9.54 -2.24 -6.38
N HIS A 226 10.48 -2.10 -7.30
CA HIS A 226 10.69 -3.07 -8.37
C HIS A 226 12.16 -3.07 -8.80
N PRO A 227 12.77 -4.22 -9.16
CA PRO A 227 14.13 -4.29 -9.67
C PRO A 227 14.32 -3.44 -10.94
N ASP A 228 13.34 -3.50 -11.84
CA ASP A 228 13.30 -2.74 -13.09
C ASP A 228 11.91 -2.09 -13.30
N PRO A 229 11.64 -0.93 -12.64
CA PRO A 229 10.32 -0.31 -12.69
C PRO A 229 9.90 0.13 -14.10
N ASP A 230 10.83 0.38 -14.99
CA ASP A 230 10.53 0.88 -16.33
C ASP A 230 9.92 -0.21 -17.22
N ASN A 231 10.16 -1.48 -16.90
CA ASN A 231 9.58 -2.65 -17.56
C ASN A 231 8.49 -3.36 -16.74
N ALA A 232 8.09 -2.79 -15.59
CA ALA A 232 7.06 -3.37 -14.75
C ALA A 232 5.67 -3.35 -15.43
N LEU A 233 4.86 -4.36 -15.14
CA LEU A 233 3.50 -4.50 -15.71
C LEU A 233 2.51 -3.44 -15.23
N SER A 234 2.83 -2.75 -14.12
CA SER A 234 1.95 -1.75 -13.50
C SER A 234 2.75 -0.65 -12.81
N ASP A 235 2.25 0.60 -12.89
CA ASP A 235 2.69 1.79 -12.13
C ASP A 235 4.20 2.10 -12.17
N GLY A 236 4.91 1.60 -13.19
CA GLY A 236 6.34 1.75 -13.38
C GLY A 236 6.88 3.17 -13.10
N PRO A 237 6.28 4.25 -13.65
CA PRO A 237 6.78 5.62 -13.44
C PRO A 237 6.83 6.09 -11.99
N ASN A 238 6.09 5.43 -11.08
CA ASN A 238 5.99 5.80 -9.66
C ASN A 238 6.82 4.91 -8.73
N MET A 239 7.03 3.65 -9.13
CA MET A 239 7.74 2.70 -8.27
C MET A 239 9.20 3.10 -8.08
N LEU A 240 9.67 2.94 -6.85
CA LEU A 240 11.10 3.05 -6.54
C LEU A 240 11.86 1.90 -7.21
N LYS A 241 13.09 2.18 -7.61
CA LYS A 241 14.04 1.10 -7.89
C LYS A 241 14.39 0.38 -6.58
N LEU A 242 14.48 -0.94 -6.65
CA LEU A 242 14.82 -1.74 -5.47
C LEU A 242 16.14 -1.30 -4.83
N GLU A 243 17.13 -0.93 -5.65
CA GLU A 243 18.44 -0.39 -5.22
C GLU A 243 18.35 0.93 -4.43
N ASP A 244 17.30 1.73 -4.63
CA ASP A 244 17.08 3.01 -3.93
C ASP A 244 16.34 2.84 -2.59
N PHE A 245 15.83 1.65 -2.28
CA PHE A 245 14.96 1.41 -1.12
C PHE A 245 15.68 1.69 0.20
N ASP A 246 16.92 1.21 0.40
CA ASP A 246 17.70 1.43 1.62
C ASP A 246 17.86 2.94 1.91
N ARG A 247 18.19 3.74 0.89
CA ARG A 247 18.34 5.19 1.04
C ARG A 247 17.05 5.88 1.46
N VAL A 248 15.89 5.42 0.97
CA VAL A 248 14.59 5.99 1.36
C VAL A 248 14.26 5.61 2.80
N VAL A 249 14.49 4.35 3.19
CA VAL A 249 14.27 3.86 4.56
C VAL A 249 15.16 4.60 5.55
N GLU A 250 16.44 4.79 5.24
CA GLU A 250 17.37 5.58 6.06
C GLU A 250 16.81 6.97 6.35
N LYS A 251 16.28 7.68 5.34
CA LYS A 251 15.69 9.01 5.53
C LYS A 251 14.41 9.00 6.36
N ILE A 252 13.61 7.95 6.28
CA ILE A 252 12.45 7.76 7.18
C ILE A 252 12.94 7.66 8.63
N VAL A 253 13.97 6.86 8.86
CA VAL A 253 14.53 6.61 10.19
C VAL A 253 15.11 7.89 10.77
N GLU A 254 15.99 8.59 10.05
CA GLU A 254 16.60 9.86 10.47
C GLU A 254 15.51 10.85 10.93
N CYS A 255 14.48 11.09 10.12
CA CYS A 255 13.42 12.04 10.45
C CYS A 255 12.55 11.60 11.63
N ASN A 256 12.42 10.29 11.91
CA ASN A 256 11.66 9.79 13.06
C ASN A 256 12.48 9.76 14.36
N TYR A 257 13.83 9.66 14.29
CA TYR A 257 14.70 9.72 15.48
C TYR A 257 14.82 11.13 16.04
N ASP A 258 14.88 12.15 15.20
CA ASP A 258 14.99 13.56 15.63
C ASP A 258 13.78 14.06 16.45
N ARG A 259 12.76 13.21 16.62
CA ARG A 259 11.54 13.52 17.39
C ARG A 259 11.49 12.92 18.79
N ARG A 260 12.44 12.03 19.11
CA ARG A 260 12.54 11.42 20.44
C ARG A 260 13.44 12.26 21.35
#